data_efc74fb6ba6ee11f588cc970d30048eb
#
_entry.id   efc74fb6ba6ee11f588cc970d30048eb
#
_cell.length_a   1.000
_cell.length_b   1.000
_cell.length_c   1.000
_cell.angle_alpha   90.00
_cell.angle_beta   90.00
_cell.angle_gamma   90.00
#
_symmetry.space_group_name_H-M   'P 1'
#
loop_
_entity.id
_entity.type
_entity.pdbx_description
1 polymer ?
#
loop_
_entity_poly.entity_id
_entity_poly.type
_entity_poly.pdbx_seq_one_letter_code
_entity_poly.pdbx_strand_id
1 'polypeptide(L)'
;CPACLASDAIPYFRKSWRVALKTMCLQHECLLLDRCEQCAAPISFHRIDMGRGGLEIEPSMRHCYACKFDLASARQEAPEFHDSPASLAWMMEQVRSVYALSEGLSSSVYLSELDVLRNLVGLMLSRTSANRLNEYVAEKIGAPAIEWPGNKRTAIESLPRWQRHQLLLQGSWLMLAPAERITAAWQAKAIRYNHLIKDFEQMPDW
;
A
#
# COMPACT_ATOMS: atom_id res chain seq x y z
N CYS A 1 -5.27 12.28 -0.21
CA CYS A 1 -5.90 12.47 1.11
C CYS A 1 -6.92 13.59 1.03
N PRO A 2 -8.21 13.34 1.34
CA PRO A 2 -9.24 14.40 1.31
C PRO A 2 -8.92 15.58 2.23
N ALA A 3 -8.50 15.30 3.46
CA ALA A 3 -8.16 16.34 4.43
C ALA A 3 -6.97 17.21 3.99
N CYS A 4 -5.96 16.64 3.34
CA CYS A 4 -4.88 17.45 2.76
C CYS A 4 -5.42 18.38 1.66
N LEU A 5 -6.26 17.86 0.76
CA LEU A 5 -6.85 18.68 -0.32
C LEU A 5 -7.77 19.77 0.21
N ALA A 6 -8.36 19.57 1.39
CA ALA A 6 -9.19 20.56 2.07
C ALA A 6 -8.36 21.65 2.75
N SER A 7 -7.22 21.29 3.34
CA SER A 7 -6.40 22.20 4.19
C SER A 7 -5.30 22.92 3.43
N ASP A 8 -4.86 22.41 2.27
CA ASP A 8 -3.82 23.04 1.47
C ASP A 8 -4.34 24.35 0.85
N ALA A 9 -3.58 25.43 0.96
CA ALA A 9 -3.91 26.71 0.33
C ALA A 9 -4.02 26.56 -1.20
N ILE A 10 -3.17 25.73 -1.79
CA ILE A 10 -3.24 25.31 -3.18
C ILE A 10 -3.27 23.79 -3.18
N PRO A 11 -4.44 23.14 -3.41
CA PRO A 11 -4.56 21.69 -3.42
C PRO A 11 -3.65 21.05 -4.47
N TYR A 12 -2.84 20.05 -4.06
CA TYR A 12 -1.96 19.33 -4.96
C TYR A 12 -1.79 17.86 -4.56
N PHE A 13 -1.43 17.02 -5.53
CA PHE A 13 -1.11 15.62 -5.31
C PHE A 13 0.38 15.47 -5.02
N ARG A 14 0.70 15.08 -3.79
CA ARG A 14 2.07 14.89 -3.33
C ARG A 14 2.76 13.78 -4.09
N LYS A 15 4.03 13.95 -4.47
CA LYS A 15 4.84 12.95 -5.20
C LYS A 15 4.81 11.58 -4.51
N SER A 16 4.90 11.56 -3.18
CA SER A 16 4.87 10.35 -2.38
C SER A 16 3.55 9.56 -2.48
N TRP A 17 2.43 10.18 -2.89
CA TRP A 17 1.16 9.47 -3.09
C TRP A 17 1.15 8.53 -4.30
N ARG A 18 2.19 8.61 -5.15
CA ARG A 18 2.38 7.70 -6.29
C ARG A 18 3.01 6.36 -5.88
N VAL A 19 3.57 6.29 -4.69
CA VAL A 19 4.22 5.07 -4.20
C VAL A 19 3.16 4.09 -3.74
N ALA A 20 3.13 2.89 -4.31
CA ALA A 20 2.13 1.86 -4.00
C ALA A 20 2.13 1.46 -2.52
N LEU A 21 3.28 1.55 -1.85
CA LEU A 21 3.44 1.31 -0.41
C LEU A 21 2.74 2.37 0.45
N LYS A 22 2.49 3.57 -0.09
CA LYS A 22 1.82 4.63 0.66
C LYS A 22 0.31 4.53 0.49
N THR A 23 -0.34 3.82 1.36
CA THR A 23 -1.79 3.63 1.37
C THR A 23 -2.54 4.60 2.27
N MET A 24 -1.82 5.33 3.14
CA MET A 24 -2.42 6.25 4.10
C MET A 24 -1.69 7.60 4.18
N CYS A 25 -2.39 8.61 4.65
CA CYS A 25 -1.83 9.91 5.01
C CYS A 25 -1.34 9.86 6.46
N LEU A 26 -0.05 10.18 6.67
CA LEU A 26 0.55 10.19 8.02
C LEU A 26 0.10 11.41 8.86
N GLN A 27 -0.31 12.49 8.21
CA GLN A 27 -0.74 13.72 8.87
C GLN A 27 -2.18 13.65 9.37
N HIS A 28 -3.06 12.99 8.59
CA HIS A 28 -4.50 12.95 8.86
C HIS A 28 -4.99 11.55 9.22
N GLU A 29 -4.08 10.59 9.33
CA GLU A 29 -4.34 9.20 9.74
C GLU A 29 -5.53 8.56 9.00
N CYS A 30 -5.64 8.85 7.70
CA CYS A 30 -6.70 8.32 6.85
C CYS A 30 -6.13 7.67 5.59
N LEU A 31 -6.87 6.73 5.01
CA LEU A 31 -6.51 6.07 3.76
C LEU A 31 -6.53 7.08 2.60
N LEU A 32 -5.57 6.94 1.68
CA LEU A 32 -5.52 7.74 0.46
C LEU A 32 -6.62 7.27 -0.51
N LEU A 33 -7.19 8.16 -1.28
CA LEU A 33 -8.16 7.82 -2.32
C LEU A 33 -7.47 7.17 -3.52
N ASP A 34 -7.99 6.03 -3.97
CA ASP A 34 -7.64 5.41 -5.26
C ASP A 34 -8.58 5.86 -6.37
N ARG A 35 -9.84 6.09 -6.01
CA ARG A 35 -10.92 6.38 -6.95
C ARG A 35 -11.83 7.46 -6.41
N CYS A 36 -12.48 8.16 -7.33
CA CYS A 36 -13.53 9.10 -7.01
C CYS A 36 -14.76 8.38 -6.44
N GLU A 37 -15.30 8.83 -5.31
CA GLU A 37 -16.50 8.24 -4.71
C GLU A 37 -17.72 8.34 -5.60
N GLN A 38 -17.84 9.41 -6.39
CA GLN A 38 -19.03 9.66 -7.22
C GLN A 38 -19.03 8.89 -8.53
N CYS A 39 -17.88 8.78 -9.22
CA CYS A 39 -17.85 8.20 -10.57
C CYS A 39 -16.89 7.01 -10.72
N ALA A 40 -16.23 6.59 -9.65
CA ALA A 40 -15.24 5.53 -9.63
C ALA A 40 -14.01 5.73 -10.57
N ALA A 41 -13.85 6.90 -11.20
CA ALA A 41 -12.66 7.21 -11.98
C ALA A 41 -11.41 7.15 -11.10
N PRO A 42 -10.27 6.63 -11.59
CA PRO A 42 -9.04 6.59 -10.81
C PRO A 42 -8.54 7.99 -10.48
N ILE A 43 -7.98 8.17 -9.31
CA ILE A 43 -7.32 9.43 -8.95
C ILE A 43 -6.03 9.54 -9.76
N SER A 44 -5.95 10.57 -10.61
CA SER A 44 -4.89 10.70 -11.60
C SER A 44 -4.44 12.14 -11.74
N PHE A 45 -3.18 12.42 -11.38
CA PHE A 45 -2.59 13.76 -11.43
C PHE A 45 -2.37 14.25 -12.87
N HIS A 46 -2.08 13.36 -13.83
CA HIS A 46 -1.73 13.68 -15.21
C HIS A 46 -2.97 13.91 -16.12
N ARG A 47 -4.17 13.74 -15.59
CA ARG A 47 -5.41 13.92 -16.33
C ARG A 47 -6.17 15.20 -15.98
N ILE A 48 -5.60 16.06 -15.16
CA ILE A 48 -6.26 17.29 -14.67
C ILE A 48 -6.51 18.23 -15.84
N ASP A 49 -5.54 18.37 -16.74
CA ASP A 49 -5.61 19.25 -17.92
C ASP A 49 -6.27 18.59 -19.15
N MET A 50 -6.61 17.30 -19.05
CA MET A 50 -7.34 16.60 -20.12
C MET A 50 -8.86 16.82 -20.03
N GLY A 51 -9.27 17.83 -19.27
CA GLY A 51 -10.65 18.29 -19.21
C GLY A 51 -11.10 18.84 -20.58
N ARG A 52 -12.33 18.53 -20.92
CA ARG A 52 -12.99 19.07 -22.13
C ARG A 52 -12.84 20.56 -22.14
N GLY A 53 -12.16 21.12 -23.16
CA GLY A 53 -12.06 22.55 -23.35
C GLY A 53 -13.47 23.19 -23.35
N GLY A 54 -13.62 24.28 -22.61
CA GLY A 54 -14.88 25.00 -22.50
C GLY A 54 -15.52 25.11 -21.12
N LEU A 55 -14.90 24.55 -20.06
CA LEU A 55 -15.35 24.85 -18.70
C LEU A 55 -14.48 25.98 -18.13
N GLU A 56 -15.09 27.06 -17.72
CA GLU A 56 -14.49 28.23 -17.06
C GLU A 56 -13.91 27.97 -15.68
N ILE A 57 -13.73 26.69 -15.30
CA ILE A 57 -13.20 26.30 -14.00
C ILE A 57 -11.69 26.07 -14.17
N GLU A 58 -10.91 26.84 -13.45
CA GLU A 58 -9.45 26.61 -13.37
C GLU A 58 -9.15 25.15 -12.99
N PRO A 59 -8.21 24.50 -13.70
CA PRO A 59 -7.83 23.13 -13.39
C PRO A 59 -7.33 23.04 -11.94
N SER A 60 -8.06 22.35 -11.09
CA SER A 60 -7.70 22.17 -9.69
C SER A 60 -7.53 20.69 -9.37
N MET A 61 -6.44 20.33 -8.71
CA MET A 61 -6.22 18.98 -8.20
C MET A 61 -7.23 18.58 -7.10
N ARG A 62 -8.02 19.50 -6.63
CA ARG A 62 -9.09 19.27 -5.68
C ARG A 62 -10.28 18.52 -6.29
N HIS A 63 -10.48 18.65 -7.62
CA HIS A 63 -11.65 18.11 -8.29
C HIS A 63 -11.32 16.85 -9.11
N CYS A 64 -12.25 15.90 -9.12
CA CYS A 64 -12.18 14.76 -10.01
C CYS A 64 -12.12 15.20 -11.47
N TYR A 65 -11.14 14.74 -12.21
CA TYR A 65 -11.00 15.10 -13.64
C TYR A 65 -12.20 14.67 -14.49
N ALA A 66 -12.90 13.59 -14.10
CA ALA A 66 -14.00 13.01 -14.88
C ALA A 66 -15.36 13.65 -14.57
N CYS A 67 -15.74 13.76 -13.29
CA CYS A 67 -17.07 14.22 -12.89
C CYS A 67 -17.08 15.54 -12.11
N LYS A 68 -15.90 16.13 -11.85
CA LYS A 68 -15.74 17.38 -11.08
C LYS A 68 -16.17 17.30 -9.62
N PHE A 69 -16.42 16.11 -9.08
CA PHE A 69 -16.65 15.92 -7.65
C PHE A 69 -15.48 16.50 -6.84
N ASP A 70 -15.80 17.22 -5.75
CA ASP A 70 -14.79 17.76 -4.84
C ASP A 70 -14.17 16.63 -3.99
N LEU A 71 -12.95 16.20 -4.36
CA LEU A 71 -12.22 15.14 -3.67
C LEU A 71 -11.89 15.49 -2.21
N ALA A 72 -11.90 16.77 -1.85
CA ALA A 72 -11.71 17.20 -0.47
C ALA A 72 -12.94 16.88 0.42
N SER A 73 -14.11 16.73 -0.18
CA SER A 73 -15.35 16.33 0.50
C SER A 73 -15.54 14.81 0.58
N ALA A 74 -14.65 14.02 -0.04
CA ALA A 74 -14.72 12.57 0.01
C ALA A 74 -14.57 12.05 1.45
N ARG A 75 -15.23 10.92 1.72
CA ARG A 75 -15.19 10.27 3.04
C ARG A 75 -13.77 9.93 3.43
N GLN A 76 -13.39 10.33 4.63
CA GLN A 76 -12.13 9.93 5.24
C GLN A 76 -12.32 8.57 5.91
N GLU A 77 -11.58 7.57 5.45
CA GLU A 77 -11.59 6.24 6.05
C GLU A 77 -10.35 6.10 6.93
N ALA A 78 -10.56 5.72 8.19
CA ALA A 78 -9.46 5.37 9.09
C ALA A 78 -8.74 4.10 8.58
N PRO A 79 -7.42 3.99 8.72
CA PRO A 79 -6.70 2.76 8.45
C PRO A 79 -7.07 1.70 9.47
N GLU A 80 -7.43 0.52 9.02
CA GLU A 80 -7.58 -0.64 9.91
C GLU A 80 -6.20 -1.20 10.22
N PHE A 81 -5.94 -1.55 11.47
CA PHE A 81 -4.67 -2.15 11.91
C PHE A 81 -4.87 -3.40 12.78
N HIS A 82 -6.13 -3.82 13.00
CA HIS A 82 -6.51 -4.99 13.77
C HIS A 82 -5.74 -5.03 15.12
N ASP A 83 -5.29 -6.22 15.54
CA ASP A 83 -4.55 -6.40 16.79
C ASP A 83 -3.03 -6.16 16.63
N SER A 84 -2.61 -5.43 15.61
CA SER A 84 -1.19 -5.22 15.33
C SER A 84 -0.79 -3.74 15.19
N PRO A 85 -0.88 -2.93 16.29
CA PRO A 85 -0.42 -1.53 16.28
C PRO A 85 1.05 -1.38 15.90
N ALA A 86 1.90 -2.35 16.32
CA ALA A 86 3.33 -2.35 15.98
C ALA A 86 3.58 -2.50 14.47
N SER A 87 2.77 -3.30 13.77
CA SER A 87 2.84 -3.43 12.30
C SER A 87 2.48 -2.14 11.60
N LEU A 88 1.45 -1.44 12.10
CA LEU A 88 1.08 -0.12 11.57
C LEU A 88 2.21 0.90 11.81
N ALA A 89 2.77 0.94 13.01
CA ALA A 89 3.87 1.84 13.35
C ALA A 89 5.10 1.58 12.46
N TRP A 90 5.47 0.33 12.26
CA TRP A 90 6.55 -0.07 11.37
C TRP A 90 6.27 0.35 9.92
N MET A 91 5.07 0.08 9.40
CA MET A 91 4.67 0.48 8.06
C MET A 91 4.72 2.00 7.88
N MET A 92 4.28 2.77 8.87
CA MET A 92 4.34 4.24 8.85
C MET A 92 5.78 4.75 8.79
N GLU A 93 6.71 4.09 9.50
CA GLU A 93 8.12 4.44 9.45
C GLU A 93 8.72 4.17 8.08
N GLN A 94 8.41 3.04 7.44
CA GLN A 94 8.84 2.76 6.07
C GLN A 94 8.34 3.81 5.08
N VAL A 95 7.09 4.25 5.23
CA VAL A 95 6.51 5.32 4.40
C VAL A 95 7.24 6.65 4.61
N ARG A 96 7.63 7.00 5.85
CA ARG A 96 8.47 8.19 6.14
C ARG A 96 9.83 8.07 5.48
N SER A 97 10.45 6.90 5.57
CA SER A 97 11.77 6.63 4.98
C SER A 97 11.74 6.76 3.46
N VAL A 98 10.71 6.23 2.78
CA VAL A 98 10.52 6.42 1.34
C VAL A 98 10.34 7.90 0.98
N TYR A 99 9.64 8.66 1.80
CA TYR A 99 9.51 10.10 1.60
C TYR A 99 10.87 10.80 1.72
N ALA A 100 11.65 10.51 2.75
CA ALA A 100 12.98 11.06 2.96
C ALA A 100 13.94 10.72 1.80
N LEU A 101 13.88 9.49 1.25
CA LEU A 101 14.61 9.10 0.05
C LEU A 101 14.21 9.94 -1.17
N SER A 102 12.92 10.20 -1.35
CA SER A 102 12.42 11.00 -2.49
C SER A 102 12.88 12.45 -2.45
N GLU A 103 13.23 12.95 -1.27
CA GLU A 103 13.77 14.30 -1.03
C GLU A 103 15.30 14.34 -0.96
N GLY A 104 15.97 13.20 -1.18
CA GLY A 104 17.43 13.10 -1.11
C GLY A 104 18.01 13.12 0.31
N LEU A 105 17.18 12.89 1.33
CA LEU A 105 17.52 13.03 2.75
C LEU A 105 17.91 11.71 3.44
N SER A 106 17.95 10.58 2.74
CA SER A 106 18.11 9.27 3.38
C SER A 106 19.15 8.36 2.72
N SER A 107 19.59 7.35 3.48
CA SER A 107 20.61 6.38 3.08
C SER A 107 20.00 5.11 2.45
N SER A 108 20.86 4.33 1.76
CA SER A 108 20.49 3.09 1.04
C SER A 108 19.96 1.94 1.92
N VAL A 109 20.11 2.01 3.24
CA VAL A 109 19.70 0.93 4.18
C VAL A 109 18.20 0.64 4.08
N TYR A 110 17.37 1.68 3.93
CA TYR A 110 15.91 1.52 3.83
C TYR A 110 15.43 0.84 2.55
N LEU A 111 16.19 0.89 1.49
CA LEU A 111 15.82 0.22 0.22
C LEU A 111 15.81 -1.30 0.38
N SER A 112 16.73 -1.87 1.14
CA SER A 112 16.79 -3.32 1.39
C SER A 112 15.56 -3.81 2.17
N GLU A 113 15.12 -3.09 3.19
CA GLU A 113 13.91 -3.44 3.96
C GLU A 113 12.65 -3.38 3.09
N LEU A 114 12.55 -2.37 2.22
CA LEU A 114 11.43 -2.24 1.29
C LEU A 114 11.42 -3.36 0.25
N ASP A 115 12.58 -3.80 -0.23
CA ASP A 115 12.69 -4.93 -1.15
C ASP A 115 12.27 -6.24 -0.47
N VAL A 116 12.68 -6.46 0.78
CA VAL A 116 12.23 -7.61 1.56
C VAL A 116 10.72 -7.56 1.77
N LEU A 117 10.17 -6.43 2.19
CA LEU A 117 8.72 -6.26 2.33
C LEU A 117 7.98 -6.56 1.01
N ARG A 118 8.49 -6.04 -0.10
CA ARG A 118 7.92 -6.31 -1.43
C ARG A 118 7.94 -7.79 -1.78
N ASN A 119 9.04 -8.48 -1.49
CA ASN A 119 9.17 -9.92 -1.71
C ASN A 119 8.20 -10.72 -0.83
N LEU A 120 8.06 -10.38 0.45
CA LEU A 120 7.12 -11.02 1.37
C LEU A 120 5.66 -10.80 0.92
N VAL A 121 5.32 -9.60 0.51
CA VAL A 121 4.00 -9.29 -0.05
C VAL A 121 3.79 -10.06 -1.36
N GLY A 122 4.78 -10.13 -2.23
CA GLY A 122 4.74 -10.94 -3.45
C GLY A 122 4.55 -12.43 -3.16
N LEU A 123 5.18 -12.93 -2.09
CA LEU A 123 5.00 -14.30 -1.63
C LEU A 123 3.57 -14.55 -1.14
N MET A 124 2.99 -13.64 -0.35
CA MET A 124 1.59 -13.73 0.08
C MET A 124 0.60 -13.69 -1.10
N LEU A 125 0.94 -12.97 -2.17
CA LEU A 125 0.18 -12.92 -3.42
C LEU A 125 0.37 -14.15 -4.32
N SER A 126 1.33 -15.01 -4.01
CA SER A 126 1.63 -16.20 -4.81
C SER A 126 0.55 -17.26 -4.65
N ARG A 127 0.01 -17.72 -5.78
CA ARG A 127 -1.16 -18.61 -5.88
C ARG A 127 -0.82 -20.09 -6.01
N THR A 128 0.25 -20.54 -5.47
CA THR A 128 0.46 -21.97 -5.40
C THR A 128 -0.48 -22.57 -4.35
N SER A 129 -1.13 -23.67 -4.65
CA SER A 129 -2.08 -24.36 -3.75
C SER A 129 -1.48 -24.73 -2.39
N ALA A 130 -0.18 -24.63 -2.26
CA ALA A 130 0.57 -24.94 -1.04
C ALA A 130 0.98 -23.68 -0.25
N ASN A 131 0.68 -22.49 -0.77
CA ASN A 131 0.99 -21.22 -0.11
C ASN A 131 -0.27 -20.71 0.60
N ARG A 132 -0.24 -20.72 1.92
CA ARG A 132 -1.28 -20.21 2.81
C ARG A 132 -0.77 -19.12 3.73
N LEU A 133 0.31 -18.42 3.31
CA LEU A 133 0.95 -17.40 4.13
C LEU A 133 0.00 -16.25 4.45
N ASN A 134 -0.81 -15.82 3.48
CA ASN A 134 -1.81 -14.77 3.70
C ASN A 134 -2.82 -15.16 4.78
N GLU A 135 -3.39 -16.35 4.73
CA GLU A 135 -4.34 -16.84 5.72
C GLU A 135 -3.69 -16.99 7.10
N TYR A 136 -2.47 -17.53 7.13
CA TYR A 136 -1.71 -17.69 8.37
C TYR A 136 -1.44 -16.36 9.07
N VAL A 137 -0.95 -15.36 8.32
CA VAL A 137 -0.66 -14.05 8.89
C VAL A 137 -1.93 -13.34 9.30
N ALA A 138 -2.99 -13.41 8.48
CA ALA A 138 -4.29 -12.83 8.79
C ALA A 138 -4.85 -13.36 10.12
N GLU A 139 -4.78 -14.69 10.34
CA GLU A 139 -5.15 -15.32 11.62
C GLU A 139 -4.33 -14.77 12.80
N LYS A 140 -3.01 -14.59 12.62
CA LYS A 140 -2.12 -14.11 13.69
C LYS A 140 -2.37 -12.67 14.11
N ILE A 141 -2.83 -11.82 13.20
CA ILE A 141 -3.11 -10.40 13.46
C ILE A 141 -4.61 -10.11 13.63
N GLY A 142 -5.48 -11.14 13.68
CA GLY A 142 -6.92 -10.95 13.81
C GLY A 142 -7.59 -10.28 12.60
N ALA A 143 -6.95 -10.33 11.42
CA ALA A 143 -7.45 -9.72 10.20
C ALA A 143 -8.18 -10.73 9.31
N PRO A 144 -9.09 -10.30 8.43
CA PRO A 144 -9.60 -11.16 7.38
C PRO A 144 -8.49 -11.51 6.39
N ALA A 145 -8.46 -12.76 5.94
CA ALA A 145 -7.61 -13.14 4.81
C ALA A 145 -8.10 -12.42 3.55
N ILE A 146 -7.14 -12.03 2.69
CA ILE A 146 -7.47 -11.31 1.47
C ILE A 146 -7.85 -12.32 0.39
N GLU A 147 -9.05 -12.20 -0.14
CA GLU A 147 -9.51 -12.99 -1.26
C GLU A 147 -9.12 -12.31 -2.59
N TRP A 148 -8.59 -13.10 -3.52
CA TRP A 148 -8.19 -12.62 -4.84
C TRP A 148 -9.22 -13.00 -5.87
N PRO A 149 -9.71 -12.08 -6.69
CA PRO A 149 -10.55 -12.45 -7.82
C PRO A 149 -9.69 -13.07 -8.94
N GLY A 150 -9.97 -14.36 -9.25
CA GLY A 150 -9.48 -15.02 -10.46
C GLY A 150 -8.07 -15.65 -10.40
N ASN A 151 -7.62 -16.25 -11.51
CA ASN A 151 -6.41 -17.08 -11.62
C ASN A 151 -5.15 -16.34 -12.13
N LYS A 152 -5.14 -15.02 -12.21
CA LYS A 152 -4.02 -14.24 -12.77
C LYS A 152 -3.04 -13.80 -11.70
N ARG A 153 -1.75 -13.77 -12.05
CA ARG A 153 -0.70 -13.12 -11.25
C ARG A 153 -1.09 -11.66 -11.05
N THR A 154 -1.21 -11.23 -9.81
CA THR A 154 -1.66 -9.88 -9.47
C THR A 154 -0.48 -9.14 -8.83
N ALA A 155 -0.09 -8.01 -9.40
CA ALA A 155 0.88 -7.13 -8.78
C ALA A 155 0.20 -6.30 -7.67
N ILE A 156 0.92 -5.97 -6.61
CA ILE A 156 0.40 -5.18 -5.49
C ILE A 156 -0.17 -3.84 -5.97
N GLU A 157 0.45 -3.24 -6.96
CA GLU A 157 0.06 -1.94 -7.52
C GLU A 157 -1.31 -1.95 -8.19
N SER A 158 -1.77 -3.13 -8.65
CA SER A 158 -3.08 -3.29 -9.29
C SER A 158 -4.23 -3.55 -8.32
N LEU A 159 -3.92 -3.79 -7.05
CA LEU A 159 -4.91 -4.05 -6.02
C LEU A 159 -5.62 -2.76 -5.58
N PRO A 160 -6.90 -2.84 -5.18
CA PRO A 160 -7.57 -1.75 -4.47
C PRO A 160 -6.78 -1.32 -3.21
N ARG A 161 -6.87 -0.04 -2.85
CA ARG A 161 -6.10 0.52 -1.72
C ARG A 161 -6.25 -0.26 -0.41
N TRP A 162 -7.46 -0.73 -0.09
CA TRP A 162 -7.72 -1.44 1.15
C TRP A 162 -7.02 -2.82 1.17
N GLN A 163 -7.00 -3.54 0.05
CA GLN A 163 -6.25 -4.80 -0.06
C GLN A 163 -4.74 -4.56 0.01
N ARG A 164 -4.24 -3.51 -0.66
CA ARG A 164 -2.83 -3.11 -0.52
C ARG A 164 -2.49 -2.79 0.92
N HIS A 165 -3.34 -2.01 1.60
CA HIS A 165 -3.12 -1.64 3.00
C HIS A 165 -3.05 -2.87 3.90
N GLN A 166 -3.98 -3.80 3.78
CA GLN A 166 -3.99 -5.05 4.54
C GLN A 166 -2.75 -5.91 4.28
N LEU A 167 -2.36 -6.07 3.02
CA LEU A 167 -1.14 -6.81 2.68
C LEU A 167 0.11 -6.16 3.25
N LEU A 168 0.19 -4.85 3.22
CA LEU A 168 1.34 -4.12 3.77
C LEU A 168 1.38 -4.25 5.30
N LEU A 169 0.23 -4.24 5.99
CA LEU A 169 0.17 -4.53 7.41
C LEU A 169 0.64 -5.96 7.73
N GLN A 170 0.18 -6.94 6.97
CA GLN A 170 0.59 -8.33 7.11
C GLN A 170 2.09 -8.50 6.84
N GLY A 171 2.60 -7.88 5.78
CA GLY A 171 4.03 -7.86 5.47
C GLY A 171 4.85 -7.17 6.56
N SER A 172 4.36 -6.04 7.08
CA SER A 172 5.00 -5.32 8.18
C SER A 172 5.03 -6.14 9.46
N TRP A 173 3.98 -6.92 9.74
CA TRP A 173 4.00 -7.87 10.84
C TRP A 173 5.12 -8.92 10.65
N LEU A 174 5.29 -9.48 9.46
CA LEU A 174 6.41 -10.40 9.20
C LEU A 174 7.77 -9.70 9.41
N MET A 175 7.92 -8.45 8.98
CA MET A 175 9.16 -7.67 9.09
C MET A 175 9.57 -7.33 10.54
N LEU A 176 8.65 -7.33 11.49
CA LEU A 176 8.99 -7.10 12.91
C LEU A 176 9.87 -8.19 13.52
N ALA A 177 9.80 -9.43 13.02
CA ALA A 177 10.64 -10.56 13.44
C ALA A 177 10.72 -11.59 12.29
N PRO A 178 11.40 -11.27 11.18
CA PRO A 178 11.28 -12.04 9.93
C PRO A 178 11.74 -13.49 10.08
N ALA A 179 12.88 -13.74 10.66
CA ALA A 179 13.41 -15.11 10.82
C ALA A 179 12.49 -15.98 11.68
N GLU A 180 12.04 -15.48 12.81
CA GLU A 180 11.13 -16.19 13.72
C GLU A 180 9.78 -16.46 13.06
N ARG A 181 9.15 -15.44 12.48
CA ARG A 181 7.79 -15.52 11.95
C ARG A 181 7.70 -16.32 10.67
N ILE A 182 8.71 -16.25 9.81
CA ILE A 182 8.83 -17.11 8.62
C ILE A 182 9.05 -18.56 9.03
N THR A 183 9.91 -18.82 10.01
CA THR A 183 10.13 -20.17 10.53
C THR A 183 8.84 -20.74 11.12
N ALA A 184 8.11 -19.96 11.92
CA ALA A 184 6.81 -20.38 12.47
C ALA A 184 5.76 -20.66 11.37
N ALA A 185 5.70 -19.84 10.32
CA ALA A 185 4.83 -20.08 9.18
C ALA A 185 5.19 -21.37 8.42
N TRP A 186 6.49 -21.66 8.28
CA TRP A 186 6.97 -22.90 7.69
C TRP A 186 6.62 -24.12 8.55
N GLN A 187 6.82 -24.06 9.85
CA GLN A 187 6.43 -25.11 10.80
C GLN A 187 4.92 -25.36 10.79
N ALA A 188 4.12 -24.31 10.66
CA ALA A 188 2.66 -24.39 10.48
C ALA A 188 2.24 -24.86 9.08
N LYS A 189 3.17 -25.19 8.18
CA LYS A 189 2.92 -25.59 6.80
C LYS A 189 2.17 -24.54 5.97
N ALA A 190 2.24 -23.27 6.38
CA ALA A 190 1.66 -22.16 5.64
C ALA A 190 2.49 -21.77 4.41
N ILE A 191 3.79 -22.06 4.43
CA ILE A 191 4.72 -21.93 3.31
C ILE A 191 5.56 -23.17 3.14
N ARG A 192 6.08 -23.38 1.93
CA ARG A 192 7.06 -24.42 1.62
C ARG A 192 8.43 -23.82 1.38
N TYR A 193 9.47 -24.59 1.62
CA TYR A 193 10.87 -24.23 1.39
C TYR A 193 11.13 -23.66 -0.02
N ASN A 194 10.57 -24.28 -1.06
CA ASN A 194 10.73 -23.82 -2.45
C ASN A 194 10.06 -22.47 -2.76
N HIS A 195 9.21 -21.95 -1.90
CA HIS A 195 8.67 -20.61 -2.05
C HIS A 195 9.66 -19.53 -1.63
N LEU A 196 10.59 -19.88 -0.74
CA LEU A 196 11.60 -18.95 -0.20
C LEU A 196 12.87 -18.89 -1.08
N ILE A 197 13.14 -19.92 -1.86
CA ILE A 197 14.44 -20.10 -2.56
C ILE A 197 14.37 -19.68 -4.04
N LYS A 198 13.23 -19.21 -4.52
CA LYS A 198 13.01 -19.03 -5.95
C LYS A 198 14.01 -18.10 -6.66
N ASP A 199 14.64 -17.19 -5.92
CA ASP A 199 15.62 -16.24 -6.46
C ASP A 199 16.71 -15.96 -5.41
N PHE A 200 17.44 -17.00 -4.99
CA PHE A 200 18.52 -16.91 -3.97
C PHE A 200 19.60 -15.89 -4.35
N GLU A 201 19.84 -15.69 -5.64
CA GLU A 201 20.82 -14.72 -6.14
C GLU A 201 20.38 -13.25 -5.96
N GLN A 202 19.11 -13.01 -5.63
CA GLN A 202 18.54 -11.67 -5.47
C GLN A 202 18.16 -11.33 -4.01
N MET A 203 18.39 -12.25 -3.08
CA MET A 203 18.16 -11.94 -1.66
C MET A 203 19.30 -11.05 -1.14
N PRO A 204 18.97 -9.93 -0.46
CA PRO A 204 19.97 -9.16 0.27
C PRO A 204 20.67 -10.04 1.31
N ASP A 205 21.97 -9.87 1.51
CA ASP A 205 22.67 -10.46 2.61
C ASP A 205 22.06 -9.95 3.93
N TRP A 206 21.60 -10.88 4.77
CA TRP A 206 20.96 -10.61 6.06
C TRP A 206 22.00 -10.31 7.14
#